data_660036d22bc9282c0d26b9874a777e79
#
_entry.id   660036d22bc9282c0d26b9874a777e79
#
_cell.length_a   1.000
_cell.length_b   1.000
_cell.length_c   1.000
_cell.angle_alpha   90.00
_cell.angle_beta   90.00
_cell.angle_gamma   90.00
#
_symmetry.space_group_name_H-M   'P 1'
#
loop_
_entity.id
_entity.type
_entity.pdbx_description
1 polymer ?
#
loop_
_entity_poly.entity_id
_entity_poly.type
_entity_poly.pdbx_seq_one_letter_code
_entity_poly.pdbx_strand_id
1 'polypeptide(L)'
;FLIKQVAHKLKQENDGLDKFVTLSPAPGFVQWLKEKSINKDADEDMLLKQALIYLTASDREDGSPNDPVAKFHLGNGAILERINLNADLSSKGLIQSKGVMVNYLYKLDRLEENHELFFKTKEVKESDAINNLRKKLQIK
;
A
#
# COMPACT_ATOMS: atom_id res chain seq x y z
N PHE A 1 -1.18 -17.11 -10.20
CA PHE A 1 -0.76 -15.72 -10.32
C PHE A 1 0.74 -15.56 -10.05
N LEU A 2 1.36 -14.54 -10.61
CA LEU A 2 2.83 -14.40 -10.65
C LEU A 2 3.49 -14.35 -9.26
N ILE A 3 2.93 -13.57 -8.33
CA ILE A 3 3.48 -13.44 -6.97
C ILE A 3 3.48 -14.78 -6.24
N LYS A 4 2.44 -15.59 -6.42
CA LYS A 4 2.36 -16.93 -5.83
C LYS A 4 3.51 -17.82 -6.34
N GLN A 5 3.81 -17.76 -7.63
CA GLN A 5 4.92 -18.52 -8.23
C GLN A 5 6.27 -18.06 -7.68
N VAL A 6 6.49 -16.75 -7.59
CA VAL A 6 7.71 -16.16 -7.01
C VAL A 6 7.87 -16.58 -5.56
N ALA A 7 6.79 -16.46 -4.77
CA ALA A 7 6.80 -16.84 -3.35
C ALA A 7 7.12 -18.32 -3.16
N HIS A 8 6.53 -19.19 -3.97
CA HIS A 8 6.77 -20.61 -3.93
C HIS A 8 8.25 -20.94 -4.22
N LYS A 9 8.82 -20.30 -5.24
CA LYS A 9 10.22 -20.46 -5.60
C LYS A 9 11.16 -20.01 -4.49
N LEU A 10 10.89 -18.83 -3.90
CA LEU A 10 11.68 -18.28 -2.80
C LEU A 10 11.66 -19.23 -1.59
N LYS A 11 10.50 -19.79 -1.28
CA LYS A 11 10.35 -20.75 -0.17
C LYS A 11 11.12 -22.05 -0.43
N GLN A 12 11.14 -22.53 -1.67
CA GLN A 12 11.92 -23.71 -2.03
C GLN A 12 13.42 -23.48 -1.88
N GLU A 13 13.90 -22.28 -2.20
CA GLU A 13 15.33 -21.92 -2.09
C GLU A 13 15.73 -21.59 -0.65
N ASN A 14 14.78 -21.21 0.21
CA ASN A 14 15.01 -20.75 1.58
C ASN A 14 13.95 -21.34 2.51
N ASP A 15 14.22 -22.50 3.09
CA ASP A 15 13.27 -23.28 3.91
C ASP A 15 12.64 -22.47 5.05
N GLY A 16 13.35 -21.53 5.63
CA GLY A 16 12.86 -20.70 6.73
C GLY A 16 12.10 -19.46 6.31
N LEU A 17 11.95 -19.21 5.01
CA LEU A 17 11.27 -18.01 4.52
C LEU A 17 9.76 -18.15 4.62
N ASP A 18 9.12 -17.33 5.44
CA ASP A 18 7.67 -17.31 5.62
C ASP A 18 7.02 -15.98 5.16
N LYS A 19 7.80 -14.95 4.95
CA LYS A 19 7.32 -13.63 4.54
C LYS A 19 8.41 -12.83 3.83
N PHE A 20 7.99 -11.84 3.03
CA PHE A 20 8.88 -10.82 2.50
C PHE A 20 8.14 -9.48 2.39
N VAL A 21 8.89 -8.40 2.34
CA VAL A 21 8.33 -7.05 2.29
C VAL A 21 8.91 -6.30 1.09
N THR A 22 8.09 -5.49 0.43
CA THR A 22 8.54 -4.59 -0.63
C THR A 22 8.68 -3.17 -0.09
N LEU A 23 9.47 -2.35 -0.77
CA LEU A 23 9.47 -0.91 -0.60
C LEU A 23 9.08 -0.31 -1.95
N SER A 24 7.88 0.23 -2.04
CA SER A 24 7.25 0.57 -3.31
C SER A 24 6.82 2.03 -3.35
N PRO A 25 6.83 2.67 -4.54
CA PRO A 25 6.35 4.04 -4.67
C PRO A 25 4.83 4.12 -4.66
N ALA A 26 4.32 5.35 -4.48
CA ALA A 26 2.90 5.68 -4.65
C ALA A 26 2.81 6.78 -5.73
N PRO A 27 3.00 6.42 -7.02
CA PRO A 27 3.28 7.41 -8.07
C PRO A 27 2.13 8.34 -8.41
N GLY A 28 0.89 7.97 -8.08
CA GLY A 28 -0.29 8.80 -8.34
C GLY A 28 -0.69 9.72 -7.19
N PHE A 29 0.05 9.71 -6.07
CA PHE A 29 -0.39 10.39 -4.85
C PHE A 29 -0.50 11.91 -5.02
N VAL A 30 0.51 12.57 -5.58
CA VAL A 30 0.48 14.02 -5.78
C VAL A 30 -0.64 14.43 -6.73
N GLN A 31 -0.85 13.70 -7.80
CA GLN A 31 -1.94 13.97 -8.75
C GLN A 31 -3.31 13.84 -8.05
N TRP A 32 -3.48 12.82 -7.22
CA TRP A 32 -4.70 12.65 -6.44
C TRP A 32 -4.93 13.80 -5.47
N LEU A 33 -3.87 14.28 -4.77
CA LEU A 33 -3.97 15.44 -3.89
C LEU A 33 -4.46 16.67 -4.65
N LYS A 34 -3.94 16.89 -5.86
CA LYS A 34 -4.37 18.01 -6.73
C LYS A 34 -5.85 17.89 -7.10
N GLU A 35 -6.27 16.70 -7.51
CA GLU A 35 -7.67 16.44 -7.90
C GLU A 35 -8.65 16.67 -6.76
N LYS A 36 -8.22 16.35 -5.52
CA LYS A 36 -9.03 16.57 -4.31
C LYS A 36 -8.88 17.96 -3.71
N SER A 37 -8.09 18.85 -4.34
CA SER A 37 -7.80 20.20 -3.85
C SER A 37 -7.22 20.21 -2.43
N ILE A 38 -6.37 19.24 -2.13
CA ILE A 38 -5.73 19.10 -0.82
C ILE A 38 -4.41 19.86 -0.84
N ASN A 39 -4.12 20.63 0.24
CA ASN A 39 -2.90 21.41 0.36
C ASN A 39 -1.67 20.50 0.44
N LYS A 40 -0.72 20.69 -0.47
CA LYS A 40 0.53 19.91 -0.52
C LYS A 40 1.51 20.27 0.59
N ASP A 41 1.35 21.41 1.23
CA ASP A 41 2.23 21.90 2.29
C ASP A 41 1.72 21.51 3.68
N ALA A 42 0.85 20.52 3.75
CA ALA A 42 0.30 19.97 4.98
C ALA A 42 1.40 19.38 5.86
N ASP A 43 1.18 19.35 7.18
CA ASP A 43 2.11 18.73 8.12
C ASP A 43 2.19 17.20 7.93
N GLU A 44 3.12 16.57 8.66
CA GLU A 44 3.35 15.11 8.54
C GLU A 44 2.11 14.28 8.85
N ASP A 45 1.36 14.62 9.90
CA ASP A 45 0.15 13.89 10.27
C ASP A 45 -0.92 14.00 9.18
N MET A 46 -1.09 15.17 8.61
CA MET A 46 -2.03 15.36 7.49
C MET A 46 -1.58 14.58 6.25
N LEU A 47 -0.28 14.59 5.97
CA LEU A 47 0.28 13.86 4.84
C LEU A 47 0.08 12.34 5.01
N LEU A 48 0.34 11.81 6.21
CA LEU A 48 0.08 10.40 6.53
C LEU A 48 -1.40 10.05 6.38
N LYS A 49 -2.27 10.91 6.88
CA LYS A 49 -3.72 10.73 6.78
C LYS A 49 -4.17 10.63 5.32
N GLN A 50 -3.73 11.57 4.50
CA GLN A 50 -4.10 11.57 3.09
C GLN A 50 -3.50 10.40 2.33
N ALA A 51 -2.26 10.01 2.63
CA ALA A 51 -1.65 8.84 2.02
C ALA A 51 -2.42 7.56 2.36
N LEU A 52 -2.81 7.37 3.62
CA LEU A 52 -3.58 6.19 4.03
C LEU A 52 -4.95 6.15 3.34
N ILE A 53 -5.63 7.29 3.24
CA ILE A 53 -6.90 7.38 2.50
C ILE A 53 -6.68 7.03 1.02
N TYR A 54 -5.67 7.62 0.40
CA TYR A 54 -5.35 7.38 -1.01
C TYR A 54 -5.09 5.90 -1.31
N LEU A 55 -4.36 5.22 -0.42
CA LEU A 55 -3.97 3.82 -0.62
C LEU A 55 -5.11 2.83 -0.34
N THR A 56 -6.11 3.19 0.44
CA THR A 56 -7.13 2.25 0.91
C THR A 56 -8.55 2.58 0.46
N ALA A 57 -8.87 3.86 0.24
CA ALA A 57 -10.17 4.24 -0.30
C ALA A 57 -10.19 4.09 -1.82
N SER A 58 -11.36 4.08 -2.40
CA SER A 58 -11.50 3.91 -3.85
C SER A 58 -12.45 4.95 -4.43
N ASP A 59 -11.98 5.60 -5.50
CA ASP A 59 -12.81 6.42 -6.38
C ASP A 59 -13.21 5.65 -7.65
N ARG A 60 -12.79 4.38 -7.76
CA ARG A 60 -13.04 3.52 -8.92
C ARG A 60 -14.36 2.76 -8.77
N GLU A 61 -15.05 2.52 -9.89
CA GLU A 61 -16.30 1.77 -9.91
C GLU A 61 -16.15 0.36 -9.37
N ASP A 62 -15.00 -0.28 -9.63
CA ASP A 62 -14.75 -1.66 -9.20
C ASP A 62 -14.32 -1.79 -7.73
N GLY A 63 -14.19 -0.67 -7.02
CA GLY A 63 -13.78 -0.66 -5.61
C GLY A 63 -12.30 -0.88 -5.37
N SER A 64 -11.48 -0.99 -6.42
CA SER A 64 -10.03 -1.18 -6.26
C SER A 64 -9.34 0.10 -5.80
N PRO A 65 -8.16 0.00 -5.14
CA PRO A 65 -7.41 1.17 -4.71
C PRO A 65 -7.09 2.14 -5.84
N ASN A 66 -7.02 3.43 -5.52
CA ASN A 66 -6.70 4.49 -6.48
C ASN A 66 -5.30 4.34 -7.06
N ASP A 67 -4.34 3.97 -6.21
CA ASP A 67 -2.95 3.85 -6.63
C ASP A 67 -2.72 2.54 -7.40
N PRO A 68 -2.10 2.59 -8.61
CA PRO A 68 -1.89 1.37 -9.41
C PRO A 68 -0.91 0.40 -8.76
N VAL A 69 0.08 0.89 -8.01
CA VAL A 69 1.04 0.03 -7.30
C VAL A 69 0.38 -0.64 -6.11
N ALA A 70 -0.45 0.10 -5.35
CA ALA A 70 -1.25 -0.47 -4.27
C ALA A 70 -2.22 -1.54 -4.80
N LYS A 71 -2.91 -1.24 -5.90
CA LYS A 71 -3.80 -2.20 -6.55
C LYS A 71 -3.07 -3.50 -6.90
N PHE A 72 -1.86 -3.38 -7.44
CA PHE A 72 -1.05 -4.55 -7.80
C PHE A 72 -0.72 -5.40 -6.57
N HIS A 73 -0.12 -4.79 -5.54
CA HIS A 73 0.32 -5.54 -4.36
C HIS A 73 -0.86 -6.10 -3.55
N LEU A 74 -1.84 -5.26 -3.25
CA LEU A 74 -3.01 -5.68 -2.46
C LEU A 74 -3.84 -6.70 -3.21
N GLY A 75 -3.95 -6.55 -4.54
CA GLY A 75 -4.60 -7.52 -5.39
C GLY A 75 -3.89 -8.87 -5.44
N ASN A 76 -2.58 -8.90 -5.20
CA ASN A 76 -1.79 -10.13 -5.11
C ASN A 76 -1.71 -10.69 -3.67
N GLY A 77 -2.52 -10.19 -2.76
CA GLY A 77 -2.63 -10.73 -1.40
C GLY A 77 -1.68 -10.14 -0.38
N ALA A 78 -1.00 -9.04 -0.70
CA ALA A 78 -0.15 -8.35 0.27
C ALA A 78 -0.98 -7.62 1.32
N ILE A 79 -0.32 -7.33 2.43
CA ILE A 79 -0.83 -6.53 3.54
C ILE A 79 -0.22 -5.14 3.43
N LEU A 80 -1.01 -4.09 3.65
CA LEU A 80 -0.49 -2.74 3.78
C LEU A 80 0.22 -2.63 5.14
N GLU A 81 1.55 -2.60 5.10
CA GLU A 81 2.37 -2.75 6.31
C GLU A 81 2.77 -1.42 6.92
N ARG A 82 3.27 -0.48 6.11
CA ARG A 82 3.78 0.79 6.60
C ARG A 82 3.80 1.85 5.50
N ILE A 83 3.54 3.10 5.89
CA ILE A 83 3.69 4.29 5.07
C ILE A 83 4.91 5.05 5.57
N ASN A 84 5.86 5.34 4.68
CA ASN A 84 7.13 5.97 5.01
C ASN A 84 7.19 7.36 4.37
N LEU A 85 7.34 8.39 5.22
CA LEU A 85 7.55 9.77 4.74
C LEU A 85 9.03 9.97 4.45
N ASN A 86 9.32 10.91 3.53
CA ASN A 86 10.69 11.28 3.17
C ASN A 86 11.57 10.08 2.79
N ALA A 87 10.98 9.08 2.17
CA ALA A 87 11.65 7.83 1.84
C ALA A 87 12.25 7.84 0.44
N ASP A 88 11.73 8.67 -0.46
CA ASP A 88 12.28 8.86 -1.81
C ASP A 88 12.46 10.36 -2.08
N LEU A 89 13.69 10.84 -1.92
CA LEU A 89 14.03 12.25 -2.10
C LEU A 89 14.51 12.57 -3.51
N SER A 90 14.41 11.63 -4.46
CA SER A 90 14.68 11.90 -5.87
C SER A 90 13.67 12.89 -6.43
N SER A 91 14.03 13.56 -7.52
CA SER A 91 13.12 14.50 -8.21
C SER A 91 11.81 13.82 -8.57
N LYS A 92 11.87 12.60 -9.11
CA LYS A 92 10.70 11.83 -9.48
C LYS A 92 9.83 11.48 -8.27
N GLY A 93 10.45 11.00 -7.19
CA GLY A 93 9.73 10.64 -5.95
C GLY A 93 9.05 11.84 -5.32
N LEU A 94 9.71 12.98 -5.27
CA LEU A 94 9.11 14.21 -4.73
C LEU A 94 7.96 14.73 -5.59
N ILE A 95 8.09 14.69 -6.91
CA ILE A 95 7.07 15.18 -7.84
C ILE A 95 5.84 14.27 -7.83
N GLN A 96 6.02 12.94 -7.83
CA GLN A 96 4.92 11.98 -7.98
C GLN A 96 4.26 11.61 -6.66
N SER A 97 5.03 11.55 -5.55
CA SER A 97 4.53 11.01 -4.29
C SER A 97 4.89 11.80 -3.04
N LYS A 98 5.46 12.99 -3.19
CA LYS A 98 5.99 13.80 -2.06
C LYS A 98 6.99 13.03 -1.20
N GLY A 99 7.72 12.10 -1.80
CA GLY A 99 8.69 11.27 -1.10
C GLY A 99 8.10 10.10 -0.33
N VAL A 100 6.80 9.87 -0.42
CA VAL A 100 6.14 8.75 0.25
C VAL A 100 6.49 7.44 -0.43
N MET A 101 6.89 6.45 0.36
CA MET A 101 7.02 5.05 -0.09
C MET A 101 6.25 4.14 0.86
N VAL A 102 5.89 2.97 0.37
CA VAL A 102 4.98 2.07 1.06
C VAL A 102 5.60 0.68 1.18
N ASN A 103 5.51 0.09 2.37
CA ASN A 103 5.86 -1.31 2.55
C ASN A 103 4.61 -2.18 2.38
N TYR A 104 4.69 -3.16 1.47
CA TYR A 104 3.69 -4.20 1.31
C TYR A 104 4.27 -5.52 1.80
N LEU A 105 3.58 -6.18 2.73
CA LEU A 105 4.04 -7.42 3.34
C LEU A 105 3.33 -8.62 2.73
N TYR A 106 4.11 -9.57 2.27
CA TYR A 106 3.63 -10.85 1.75
C TYR A 106 3.90 -11.93 2.78
N LYS A 107 2.84 -12.43 3.42
CA LYS A 107 2.90 -13.62 4.28
C LYS A 107 2.58 -14.83 3.43
N LEU A 108 3.54 -15.72 3.25
CA LEU A 108 3.43 -16.81 2.27
C LEU A 108 2.28 -17.77 2.54
N ASP A 109 1.94 -17.98 3.82
CA ASP A 109 0.83 -18.83 4.23
C ASP A 109 -0.55 -18.17 4.10
N ARG A 110 -0.60 -16.87 3.82
CA ARG A 110 -1.85 -16.10 3.70
C ARG A 110 -2.13 -15.55 2.30
N LEU A 111 -1.22 -15.76 1.36
CA LEU A 111 -1.31 -15.15 0.03
C LEU A 111 -2.61 -15.48 -0.69
N GLU A 112 -2.96 -16.76 -0.77
CA GLU A 112 -4.17 -17.19 -1.49
C GLU A 112 -5.43 -16.66 -0.82
N GLU A 113 -5.50 -16.76 0.49
CA GLU A 113 -6.63 -16.27 1.27
C GLU A 113 -6.83 -14.76 1.08
N ASN A 114 -5.76 -13.98 1.20
CA ASN A 114 -5.83 -12.54 1.04
C ASN A 114 -6.15 -12.14 -0.41
N HIS A 115 -5.59 -12.85 -1.38
CA HIS A 115 -5.89 -12.64 -2.80
C HIS A 115 -7.37 -12.87 -3.10
N GLU A 116 -7.94 -13.96 -2.63
CA GLU A 116 -9.35 -14.28 -2.82
C GLU A 116 -10.26 -13.27 -2.14
N LEU A 117 -9.93 -12.89 -0.92
CA LEU A 117 -10.70 -11.91 -0.16
C LEU A 117 -10.73 -10.55 -0.89
N PHE A 118 -9.59 -10.08 -1.36
CA PHE A 118 -9.50 -8.85 -2.13
C PHE A 118 -10.32 -8.96 -3.43
N PHE A 119 -10.22 -10.07 -4.14
CA PHE A 119 -10.95 -10.29 -5.39
C PHE A 119 -12.46 -10.21 -5.17
N LYS A 120 -12.95 -10.81 -4.07
CA LYS A 120 -14.38 -10.86 -3.77
C LYS A 120 -14.92 -9.57 -3.16
N THR A 121 -14.19 -8.96 -2.23
CA THR A 121 -14.70 -7.86 -1.39
C THR A 121 -13.99 -6.54 -1.58
N LYS A 122 -12.82 -6.53 -2.25
CA LYS A 122 -11.90 -5.37 -2.32
C LYS A 122 -11.40 -4.92 -0.95
N GLU A 123 -11.53 -5.77 0.07
CA GLU A 123 -11.05 -5.47 1.42
C GLU A 123 -9.53 -5.45 1.44
N VAL A 124 -8.96 -4.37 1.96
CA VAL A 124 -7.52 -4.19 2.15
C VAL A 124 -7.13 -4.72 3.52
N LYS A 125 -6.16 -5.64 3.55
CA LYS A 125 -5.57 -6.09 4.82
C LYS A 125 -4.52 -5.10 5.27
N GLU A 126 -4.62 -4.67 6.53
CA GLU A 126 -3.75 -3.68 7.14
C GLU A 126 -3.01 -4.29 8.33
N SER A 127 -1.76 -3.87 8.54
CA SER A 127 -0.98 -4.26 9.72
C SER A 127 -1.55 -3.61 10.99
N ASP A 128 -1.10 -4.10 12.15
CA ASP A 128 -1.44 -3.45 13.43
C ASP A 128 -0.94 -2.01 13.48
N ALA A 129 0.25 -1.75 12.92
CA ALA A 129 0.80 -0.40 12.84
C ALA A 129 -0.10 0.54 12.03
N ILE A 130 -0.62 0.08 10.89
CA ILE A 130 -1.56 0.85 10.07
C ILE A 130 -2.89 1.04 10.79
N ASN A 131 -3.41 0.00 11.44
CA ASN A 131 -4.65 0.12 12.22
C ASN A 131 -4.50 1.15 13.36
N ASN A 132 -3.36 1.15 14.04
CA ASN A 132 -3.07 2.12 15.09
C ASN A 132 -2.94 3.55 14.52
N LEU A 133 -2.30 3.69 13.37
CA LEU A 133 -2.20 4.98 12.68
C LEU A 133 -3.59 5.50 12.29
N ARG A 134 -4.44 4.62 11.77
CA ARG A 134 -5.82 4.95 11.40
C ARG A 134 -6.59 5.50 12.59
N LYS A 135 -6.47 4.86 13.75
CA LYS A 135 -7.11 5.31 14.99
C LYS A 135 -6.56 6.66 15.46
N LYS A 136 -5.23 6.80 15.47
CA LYS A 136 -4.55 8.05 15.87
C LYS A 136 -5.01 9.24 15.01
N LEU A 137 -5.12 9.04 13.71
CA LEU A 137 -5.48 10.08 12.75
C LEU A 137 -7.00 10.21 12.55
N GLN A 138 -7.79 9.44 13.27
CA GLN A 138 -9.27 9.45 13.22
C GLN A 138 -9.83 9.20 11.82
N ILE A 139 -9.26 8.24 11.12
CA ILE A 139 -9.72 7.79 9.80
C ILE A 139 -10.69 6.62 9.99
N LYS A 140 -11.82 6.70 9.34
CA LYS A 140 -12.84 5.63 9.39
C LYS A 140 -12.51 4.40 8.56
#